data_0c5158d45defcdcf2b363d4051527e08
#
_entry.id   0c5158d45defcdcf2b363d4051527e08
#
_cell.length_a   1.000
_cell.length_b   1.000
_cell.length_c   1.000
_cell.angle_alpha   90.00
_cell.angle_beta   90.00
_cell.angle_gamma   90.00
#
_symmetry.space_group_name_H-M   'P 1'
#
loop_
_entity.id
_entity.type
_entity.pdbx_description
1 polymer ?
#
loop_
_entity_poly.entity_id
_entity_poly.type
_entity_poly.pdbx_seq_one_letter_code
_entity_poly.pdbx_strand_id
1 'polypeptide(L)'
;MLKNDVWIRELAERGGISPFEPSQVRRIDDRPVISYGLSSYGYDIRLSPNDFRVFRHVPGTVVDPKKFNPGNLESATLHHDTSGQYFVLPAHSYGLGVAIERLEVPNNATIVCVGKSTYARCGIIANISPAEAAWQGYLTLEFSNSSSADCRMYANEGVVQLLFFEGDPCSVSYEDRQGKYQGQEAEVTIARV
;
A
#
# COMPACT_ATOMS: atom_id res chain seq x y z
N MET A 1 -5.83 21.20 -1.58
CA MET A 1 -4.43 21.64 -1.29
C MET A 1 -3.69 20.49 -0.65
N LEU A 2 -2.41 20.25 -1.01
CA LEU A 2 -1.56 19.25 -0.35
C LEU A 2 -1.43 19.56 1.14
N LYS A 3 -1.52 18.54 1.99
CA LYS A 3 -1.55 18.66 3.47
C LYS A 3 -0.22 18.30 4.09
N ASN A 4 0.11 19.02 5.15
CA ASN A 4 1.34 18.86 5.93
C ASN A 4 1.15 17.89 7.11
N ASP A 5 2.22 17.68 7.85
CA ASP A 5 2.29 16.81 9.04
C ASP A 5 1.29 17.20 10.15
N VAL A 6 1.00 18.49 10.34
CA VAL A 6 0.02 18.94 11.34
C VAL A 6 -1.37 18.41 11.00
N TRP A 7 -1.82 18.61 9.75
CA TRP A 7 -3.12 18.13 9.30
C TRP A 7 -3.22 16.60 9.33
N ILE A 8 -2.13 15.89 8.93
CA ILE A 8 -2.10 14.43 8.92
C ILE A 8 -2.21 13.88 10.34
N ARG A 9 -1.55 14.52 11.32
CA ARG A 9 -1.66 14.17 12.73
C ARG A 9 -3.10 14.34 13.24
N GLU A 10 -3.72 15.49 12.96
CA GLU A 10 -5.12 15.75 13.32
C GLU A 10 -6.09 14.73 12.69
N LEU A 11 -5.82 14.32 11.44
CA LEU A 11 -6.58 13.24 10.78
C LEU A 11 -6.43 11.92 11.54
N ALA A 12 -5.20 11.54 11.90
CA ALA A 12 -4.93 10.31 12.64
C ALA A 12 -5.56 10.30 14.04
N GLU A 13 -5.53 11.42 14.77
CA GLU A 13 -6.19 11.59 16.07
C GLU A 13 -7.71 11.34 15.99
N ARG A 14 -8.32 11.58 14.84
CA ARG A 14 -9.74 11.29 14.57
C ARG A 14 -9.98 9.88 14.01
N GLY A 15 -8.95 9.02 13.97
CA GLY A 15 -9.04 7.65 13.47
C GLY A 15 -8.78 7.47 11.98
N GLY A 16 -8.42 8.54 11.26
CA GLY A 16 -8.20 8.50 9.81
C GLY A 16 -7.00 7.66 9.36
N ILE A 17 -6.05 7.36 10.27
CA ILE A 17 -4.93 6.45 10.05
C ILE A 17 -4.72 5.63 11.32
N SER A 18 -4.80 4.28 11.23
CA SER A 18 -4.61 3.41 12.39
C SER A 18 -3.96 2.07 11.99
N PRO A 19 -2.87 1.63 12.68
CA PRO A 19 -2.13 2.36 13.70
C PRO A 19 -1.34 3.53 13.12
N PHE A 20 -1.18 4.61 13.89
CA PHE A 20 -0.46 5.81 13.47
C PHE A 20 0.93 5.89 14.13
N GLU A 21 1.96 6.14 13.32
CA GLU A 21 3.32 6.42 13.78
C GLU A 21 3.60 7.93 13.66
N PRO A 22 3.71 8.66 14.78
CA PRO A 22 3.75 10.12 14.78
C PRO A 22 5.09 10.74 14.35
N SER A 23 6.07 9.89 14.04
CA SER A 23 7.40 10.30 13.58
C SER A 23 7.87 9.41 12.45
N GLN A 24 8.92 9.83 11.74
CA GLN A 24 9.52 8.97 10.73
C GLN A 24 10.54 8.01 11.36
N VAL A 25 10.15 6.75 11.51
CA VAL A 25 11.01 5.68 12.01
C VAL A 25 12.00 5.27 10.93
N ARG A 26 13.30 5.21 11.29
CA ARG A 26 14.41 4.81 10.41
C ARG A 26 15.24 3.69 11.00
N ARG A 27 15.03 3.35 12.25
CA ARG A 27 15.74 2.30 12.99
C ARG A 27 14.79 1.65 14.01
N ILE A 28 14.94 0.34 14.19
CA ILE A 28 14.29 -0.43 15.27
C ILE A 28 15.40 -1.23 15.93
N ASP A 29 15.59 -1.11 17.24
CA ASP A 29 16.64 -1.79 18.02
C ASP A 29 18.01 -1.73 17.33
N ASP A 30 18.44 -0.53 16.96
CA ASP A 30 19.66 -0.25 16.20
C ASP A 30 19.76 -0.83 14.78
N ARG A 31 18.80 -1.62 14.33
CA ARG A 31 18.71 -2.09 12.95
C ARG A 31 18.11 -1.01 12.04
N PRO A 32 18.74 -0.67 10.90
CA PRO A 32 18.15 0.23 9.93
C PRO A 32 16.92 -0.41 9.29
N VAL A 33 15.87 0.39 9.06
CA VAL A 33 14.64 -0.03 8.38
C VAL A 33 14.31 0.92 7.23
N ILE A 34 13.57 0.44 6.24
CA ILE A 34 12.98 1.31 5.23
C ILE A 34 11.96 2.18 5.94
N SER A 35 12.21 3.49 5.95
CA SER A 35 11.49 4.43 6.80
C SER A 35 9.99 4.39 6.61
N TYR A 36 9.24 4.56 7.71
CA TYR A 36 7.78 4.65 7.73
C TYR A 36 7.29 5.68 8.75
N GLY A 37 6.01 5.99 8.72
CA GLY A 37 5.40 6.96 9.60
C GLY A 37 5.31 8.37 9.00
N LEU A 38 5.08 9.36 9.86
CA LEU A 38 4.80 10.74 9.48
C LEU A 38 6.03 11.43 8.91
N SER A 39 5.87 12.05 7.73
CA SER A 39 6.83 12.96 7.10
C SER A 39 6.24 14.37 6.97
N SER A 40 7.01 15.33 6.43
CA SER A 40 6.59 16.75 6.36
C SER A 40 5.29 16.98 5.57
N TYR A 41 5.09 16.23 4.46
CA TYR A 41 3.92 16.36 3.57
C TYR A 41 3.40 14.98 3.12
N GLY A 42 3.43 14.01 4.01
CA GLY A 42 2.94 12.68 3.69
C GLY A 42 3.06 11.71 4.84
N TYR A 43 2.63 10.50 4.61
CA TYR A 43 2.73 9.39 5.56
C TYR A 43 3.20 8.13 4.83
N ASP A 44 4.26 7.53 5.32
CA ASP A 44 4.80 6.30 4.75
C ASP A 44 4.14 5.09 5.41
N ILE A 45 3.30 4.35 4.65
CA ILE A 45 2.63 3.12 5.12
C ILE A 45 3.51 1.91 5.00
N ARG A 46 3.21 0.90 5.85
CA ARG A 46 3.98 -0.34 5.96
C ARG A 46 3.31 -1.50 5.23
N LEU A 47 4.14 -2.43 4.74
CA LEU A 47 3.67 -3.70 4.21
C LEU A 47 3.31 -4.67 5.36
N SER A 48 2.13 -5.25 5.32
CA SER A 48 1.70 -6.28 6.27
C SER A 48 2.51 -7.58 6.09
N PRO A 49 2.89 -8.27 7.19
CA PRO A 49 3.49 -9.60 7.12
C PRO A 49 2.48 -10.72 6.81
N ASN A 50 1.18 -10.43 6.81
CA ASN A 50 0.14 -11.45 6.83
C ASN A 50 -0.28 -11.94 5.44
N ASP A 51 -0.26 -11.08 4.42
CA ASP A 51 -0.68 -11.48 3.07
C ASP A 51 0.15 -10.73 2.01
N PHE A 52 0.88 -11.51 1.22
CA PHE A 52 1.55 -11.06 0.01
C PHE A 52 1.42 -12.16 -1.05
N ARG A 53 0.94 -11.80 -2.22
CA ARG A 53 0.66 -12.74 -3.32
C ARG A 53 1.44 -12.33 -4.57
N VAL A 54 1.99 -13.32 -5.26
CA VAL A 54 2.76 -13.11 -6.50
C VAL A 54 2.03 -13.73 -7.67
N PHE A 55 2.07 -13.08 -8.82
CA PHE A 55 1.50 -13.63 -10.04
C PHE A 55 2.28 -14.86 -10.49
N ARG A 56 1.57 -15.96 -10.68
CA ARG A 56 2.11 -17.17 -11.31
C ARG A 56 2.21 -16.98 -12.82
N HIS A 57 3.37 -17.33 -13.35
CA HIS A 57 3.48 -17.47 -14.79
C HIS A 57 2.80 -18.77 -15.23
N VAL A 58 1.64 -18.68 -15.87
CA VAL A 58 0.92 -19.80 -16.49
C VAL A 58 0.96 -19.61 -18.00
N PRO A 59 1.78 -20.37 -18.75
CA PRO A 59 1.89 -20.23 -20.20
C PRO A 59 0.53 -20.35 -20.90
N GLY A 60 0.27 -19.45 -21.85
CA GLY A 60 -0.98 -19.45 -22.62
C GLY A 60 -2.20 -18.85 -21.91
N THR A 61 -2.05 -18.35 -20.66
CA THR A 61 -3.12 -17.64 -19.99
C THR A 61 -3.16 -16.16 -20.38
N VAL A 62 -4.39 -15.64 -20.51
CA VAL A 62 -4.65 -14.20 -20.61
C VAL A 62 -5.35 -13.77 -19.34
N VAL A 63 -4.79 -12.76 -18.64
CA VAL A 63 -5.42 -12.19 -17.44
C VAL A 63 -6.60 -11.31 -17.89
N ASP A 64 -7.81 -11.65 -17.46
CA ASP A 64 -9.02 -10.87 -17.71
C ASP A 64 -9.44 -10.13 -16.43
N PRO A 65 -9.33 -8.78 -16.37
CA PRO A 65 -9.71 -8.03 -15.18
C PRO A 65 -11.21 -8.10 -14.86
N LYS A 66 -12.05 -8.42 -15.84
CA LYS A 66 -13.50 -8.62 -15.63
C LYS A 66 -13.86 -9.99 -15.07
N LYS A 67 -12.96 -10.97 -15.22
CA LYS A 67 -13.11 -12.35 -14.76
C LYS A 67 -11.80 -12.84 -14.16
N PHE A 68 -11.30 -12.08 -13.20
CA PHE A 68 -10.02 -12.38 -12.58
C PHE A 68 -10.02 -13.79 -11.96
N ASN A 69 -9.06 -14.61 -12.37
CA ASN A 69 -8.88 -15.95 -11.83
C ASN A 69 -7.92 -15.89 -10.61
N PRO A 70 -8.41 -16.14 -9.37
CA PRO A 70 -7.55 -16.17 -8.19
C PRO A 70 -6.38 -17.16 -8.30
N GLY A 71 -6.50 -18.21 -9.11
CA GLY A 71 -5.42 -19.16 -9.39
C GLY A 71 -4.22 -18.57 -10.14
N ASN A 72 -4.31 -17.34 -10.64
CA ASN A 72 -3.17 -16.60 -11.18
C ASN A 72 -2.24 -16.05 -10.10
N LEU A 73 -2.65 -16.10 -8.85
CA LEU A 73 -1.87 -15.64 -7.69
C LEU A 73 -1.48 -16.83 -6.82
N GLU A 74 -0.28 -16.78 -6.26
CA GLU A 74 0.16 -17.68 -5.21
C GLU A 74 0.65 -16.89 -4.00
N SER A 75 0.41 -17.40 -2.80
CA SER A 75 0.89 -16.79 -1.58
C SER A 75 2.41 -16.89 -1.50
N ALA A 76 3.06 -15.76 -1.27
CA ALA A 76 4.50 -15.72 -1.08
C ALA A 76 4.88 -16.15 0.34
N THR A 77 6.03 -16.81 0.47
CA THR A 77 6.57 -17.17 1.78
C THR A 77 7.14 -15.95 2.48
N LEU A 78 6.76 -15.75 3.75
CA LEU A 78 7.41 -14.77 4.62
C LEU A 78 8.73 -15.34 5.13
N HIS A 79 9.83 -14.71 4.75
CA HIS A 79 11.18 -15.01 5.21
C HIS A 79 11.57 -14.14 6.40
N HIS A 80 12.56 -14.59 7.17
CA HIS A 80 13.13 -13.84 8.28
C HIS A 80 14.63 -14.04 8.36
N ASP A 81 15.39 -12.94 8.48
CA ASP A 81 16.82 -12.96 8.77
C ASP A 81 17.22 -11.76 9.66
N THR A 82 18.50 -11.51 9.81
CA THR A 82 19.03 -10.37 10.60
C THR A 82 18.61 -9.01 10.08
N SER A 83 18.19 -8.92 8.80
CA SER A 83 17.69 -7.67 8.19
C SER A 83 16.19 -7.43 8.45
N GLY A 84 15.45 -8.44 8.92
CA GLY A 84 14.01 -8.36 9.22
C GLY A 84 13.18 -9.41 8.52
N GLN A 85 11.88 -9.18 8.48
CA GLN A 85 10.91 -10.01 7.75
C GLN A 85 10.72 -9.49 6.34
N TYR A 86 10.64 -10.37 5.34
CA TYR A 86 10.46 -9.98 3.96
C TYR A 86 9.81 -11.07 3.11
N PHE A 87 9.15 -10.63 2.05
CA PHE A 87 8.75 -11.48 0.92
C PHE A 87 9.74 -11.31 -0.23
N VAL A 88 9.79 -12.28 -1.13
CA VAL A 88 10.55 -12.18 -2.37
C VAL A 88 9.59 -11.89 -3.51
N LEU A 89 9.78 -10.76 -4.20
CA LEU A 89 9.12 -10.45 -5.45
C LEU A 89 10.06 -10.84 -6.60
N PRO A 90 9.76 -11.90 -7.36
CA PRO A 90 10.66 -12.39 -8.40
C PRO A 90 10.92 -11.36 -9.50
N ALA A 91 12.03 -11.52 -10.21
CA ALA A 91 12.36 -10.73 -11.40
C ALA A 91 11.21 -10.75 -12.41
N HIS A 92 10.93 -9.59 -13.02
CA HIS A 92 9.90 -9.43 -14.06
C HIS A 92 8.50 -9.92 -13.66
N SER A 93 8.19 -9.93 -12.36
CA SER A 93 6.91 -10.36 -11.83
C SER A 93 6.10 -9.21 -11.23
N TYR A 94 4.89 -9.54 -10.80
CA TYR A 94 3.95 -8.62 -10.18
C TYR A 94 3.46 -9.21 -8.86
N GLY A 95 3.35 -8.38 -7.82
CA GLY A 95 2.91 -8.78 -6.49
C GLY A 95 1.84 -7.88 -5.93
N LEU A 96 0.98 -8.46 -5.11
CA LEU A 96 -0.04 -7.78 -4.33
C LEU A 96 0.27 -7.96 -2.85
N GLY A 97 0.34 -6.87 -2.12
CA GLY A 97 0.45 -6.87 -0.67
C GLY A 97 -0.74 -6.12 -0.04
N VAL A 98 -0.78 -6.05 1.27
CA VAL A 98 -1.76 -5.25 2.01
C VAL A 98 -1.07 -4.34 3.01
N ALA A 99 -1.58 -3.14 3.19
CA ALA A 99 -1.07 -2.19 4.17
C ALA A 99 -1.36 -2.66 5.61
N ILE A 100 -0.49 -2.30 6.56
CA ILE A 100 -0.79 -2.44 7.99
C ILE A 100 -1.82 -1.40 8.44
N GLU A 101 -1.69 -0.19 7.91
CA GLU A 101 -2.54 0.94 8.29
C GLU A 101 -3.92 0.84 7.64
N ARG A 102 -4.95 0.86 8.49
CA ARG A 102 -6.32 1.14 8.07
C ARG A 102 -6.48 2.64 7.85
N LEU A 103 -7.14 3.01 6.78
CA LEU A 103 -7.40 4.40 6.43
C LEU A 103 -8.89 4.71 6.48
N GLU A 104 -9.24 5.95 6.88
CA GLU A 104 -10.56 6.55 6.73
C GLU A 104 -10.38 7.92 6.09
N VAL A 105 -10.75 8.04 4.83
CA VAL A 105 -10.57 9.26 4.04
C VAL A 105 -11.75 10.20 4.26
N PRO A 106 -11.54 11.47 4.66
CA PRO A 106 -12.63 12.44 4.76
C PRO A 106 -13.35 12.68 3.42
N ASN A 107 -14.62 13.11 3.46
CA ASN A 107 -15.42 13.39 2.26
C ASN A 107 -14.95 14.59 1.43
N ASN A 108 -14.01 15.35 1.95
CA ASN A 108 -13.38 16.51 1.30
C ASN A 108 -11.90 16.27 0.97
N ALA A 109 -11.45 15.02 1.02
CA ALA A 109 -10.04 14.70 0.77
C ALA A 109 -9.89 13.52 -0.19
N THR A 110 -8.72 13.41 -0.79
CA THR A 110 -8.26 12.24 -1.55
C THR A 110 -6.80 11.96 -1.22
N ILE A 111 -6.40 10.70 -1.31
CA ILE A 111 -5.03 10.26 -1.06
C ILE A 111 -4.42 9.77 -2.35
N VAL A 112 -3.27 10.34 -2.74
CA VAL A 112 -2.44 9.86 -3.84
C VAL A 112 -1.32 9.01 -3.26
N CYS A 113 -1.18 7.79 -3.77
CA CYS A 113 -0.15 6.85 -3.36
C CYS A 113 1.05 6.95 -4.31
N VAL A 114 2.25 7.07 -3.77
CA VAL A 114 3.49 7.10 -4.55
C VAL A 114 4.51 6.10 -3.99
N GLY A 115 5.28 5.47 -4.88
CA GLY A 115 6.32 4.52 -4.49
C GLY A 115 7.45 5.19 -3.71
N LYS A 116 8.04 4.46 -2.76
CA LYS A 116 9.22 4.93 -2.04
C LYS A 116 10.46 4.90 -2.92
N SER A 117 11.27 5.95 -2.81
CA SER A 117 12.51 6.10 -3.58
C SER A 117 13.52 4.96 -3.37
N THR A 118 13.51 4.31 -2.22
CA THR A 118 14.36 3.14 -1.93
C THR A 118 14.02 1.99 -2.86
N TYR A 119 12.74 1.64 -2.95
CA TYR A 119 12.26 0.57 -3.84
C TYR A 119 12.34 0.96 -5.31
N ALA A 120 12.04 2.21 -5.66
CA ALA A 120 12.15 2.69 -7.03
C ALA A 120 13.57 2.52 -7.60
N ARG A 121 14.62 2.72 -6.77
CA ARG A 121 16.01 2.49 -7.15
C ARG A 121 16.39 1.01 -7.30
N CYS A 122 15.57 0.11 -6.80
CA CYS A 122 15.71 -1.34 -6.98
C CYS A 122 14.85 -1.88 -8.14
N GLY A 123 14.21 -1.00 -8.92
CA GLY A 123 13.35 -1.39 -10.04
C GLY A 123 11.94 -1.79 -9.64
N ILE A 124 11.52 -1.49 -8.41
CA ILE A 124 10.15 -1.73 -7.94
C ILE A 124 9.27 -0.52 -8.20
N ILE A 125 8.18 -0.75 -8.88
CA ILE A 125 7.14 0.26 -9.19
C ILE A 125 5.91 -0.06 -8.36
N ALA A 126 5.48 0.88 -7.53
CA ALA A 126 4.16 0.83 -6.88
C ALA A 126 3.14 1.50 -7.80
N ASN A 127 2.05 0.80 -8.13
CA ASN A 127 1.01 1.26 -9.04
C ASN A 127 -0.36 1.22 -8.35
N ILE A 128 -0.55 2.07 -7.35
CA ILE A 128 -1.74 2.07 -6.49
C ILE A 128 -2.65 3.21 -6.92
N SER A 129 -3.94 2.90 -7.12
CA SER A 129 -4.97 3.89 -7.41
C SER A 129 -5.18 4.84 -6.21
N PRO A 130 -5.59 6.09 -6.43
CA PRO A 130 -5.92 7.01 -5.33
C PRO A 130 -7.01 6.44 -4.42
N ALA A 131 -6.91 6.66 -3.10
CA ALA A 131 -8.02 6.47 -2.20
C ALA A 131 -8.92 7.72 -2.24
N GLU A 132 -10.15 7.52 -2.69
CA GLU A 132 -11.11 8.60 -2.94
C GLU A 132 -11.81 9.08 -1.65
N ALA A 133 -12.54 10.19 -1.75
CA ALA A 133 -13.34 10.77 -0.67
C ALA A 133 -14.33 9.74 -0.07
N ALA A 134 -14.34 9.62 1.26
CA ALA A 134 -15.11 8.69 2.07
C ALA A 134 -14.77 7.19 1.86
N TRP A 135 -13.65 6.88 1.20
CA TRP A 135 -13.13 5.52 1.19
C TRP A 135 -12.55 5.15 2.56
N GLN A 136 -12.77 3.90 2.97
CA GLN A 136 -12.17 3.35 4.18
C GLN A 136 -11.74 1.89 3.98
N GLY A 137 -10.73 1.47 4.72
CA GLY A 137 -10.24 0.10 4.68
C GLY A 137 -8.72 -0.01 4.69
N TYR A 138 -8.22 -1.19 4.34
CA TYR A 138 -6.79 -1.46 4.15
C TYR A 138 -6.46 -1.43 2.66
N LEU A 139 -5.46 -0.65 2.27
CA LEU A 139 -5.05 -0.61 0.86
C LEU A 139 -4.44 -1.93 0.42
N THR A 140 -4.92 -2.49 -0.67
CA THR A 140 -4.14 -3.46 -1.45
C THR A 140 -3.05 -2.69 -2.18
N LEU A 141 -1.82 -3.16 -2.09
CA LEU A 141 -0.61 -2.52 -2.60
C LEU A 141 -0.10 -3.33 -3.79
N GLU A 142 -0.06 -2.71 -4.95
CA GLU A 142 0.34 -3.33 -6.21
C GLU A 142 1.80 -2.97 -6.56
N PHE A 143 2.63 -3.99 -6.77
CA PHE A 143 4.06 -3.83 -7.06
C PHE A 143 4.46 -4.57 -8.33
N SER A 144 5.16 -3.89 -9.24
CA SER A 144 5.87 -4.50 -10.36
C SER A 144 7.36 -4.54 -10.08
N ASN A 145 8.01 -5.69 -10.31
CA ASN A 145 9.45 -5.79 -10.38
C ASN A 145 9.91 -5.67 -11.83
N SER A 146 10.37 -4.50 -12.23
CA SER A 146 10.84 -4.25 -13.59
C SER A 146 12.30 -4.66 -13.81
N SER A 147 13.00 -5.09 -12.75
CA SER A 147 14.39 -5.51 -12.81
C SER A 147 14.53 -7.00 -13.18
N SER A 148 15.73 -7.39 -13.61
CA SER A 148 16.09 -8.79 -13.89
C SER A 148 16.57 -9.56 -12.65
N ALA A 149 16.43 -8.99 -11.45
CA ALA A 149 16.78 -9.61 -10.18
C ALA A 149 15.59 -9.68 -9.25
N ASP A 150 15.54 -10.71 -8.40
CA ASP A 150 14.57 -10.81 -7.33
C ASP A 150 14.75 -9.66 -6.35
N CYS A 151 13.65 -9.13 -5.80
CA CYS A 151 13.69 -8.04 -4.83
C CYS A 151 13.02 -8.45 -3.52
N ARG A 152 13.64 -8.09 -2.40
CA ARG A 152 13.03 -8.25 -1.07
C ARG A 152 12.04 -7.11 -0.81
N MET A 153 10.81 -7.48 -0.46
CA MET A 153 9.76 -6.58 -0.01
C MET A 153 9.64 -6.72 1.51
N TYR A 154 10.19 -5.76 2.25
CA TYR A 154 10.25 -5.86 3.71
C TYR A 154 8.88 -5.63 4.35
N ALA A 155 8.42 -6.60 5.13
CA ALA A 155 7.23 -6.50 5.95
C ALA A 155 7.51 -5.65 7.21
N ASN A 156 6.48 -5.01 7.74
CA ASN A 156 6.53 -4.06 8.86
C ASN A 156 7.38 -2.80 8.60
N GLU A 157 7.82 -2.59 7.35
CA GLU A 157 8.61 -1.44 6.92
C GLU A 157 7.89 -0.65 5.82
N GLY A 158 8.33 0.59 5.59
CA GLY A 158 7.65 1.50 4.66
C GLY A 158 7.80 1.09 3.21
N VAL A 159 6.69 1.05 2.47
CA VAL A 159 6.67 0.63 1.06
C VAL A 159 6.05 1.65 0.12
N VAL A 160 5.16 2.50 0.62
CA VAL A 160 4.41 3.50 -0.16
C VAL A 160 4.27 4.77 0.66
N GLN A 161 4.37 5.93 0.02
CA GLN A 161 4.06 7.22 0.62
C GLN A 161 2.67 7.68 0.21
N LEU A 162 1.89 8.12 1.17
CA LEU A 162 0.58 8.74 1.01
C LEU A 162 0.73 10.25 0.98
N LEU A 163 0.16 10.89 -0.03
CA LEU A 163 0.02 12.34 -0.14
C LEU A 163 -1.46 12.71 -0.03
N PHE A 164 -1.79 13.58 0.92
CA PHE A 164 -3.17 13.96 1.23
C PHE A 164 -3.52 15.29 0.56
N PHE A 165 -4.60 15.31 -0.20
CA PHE A 165 -5.12 16.50 -0.85
C PHE A 165 -6.51 16.78 -0.33
N GLU A 166 -6.72 17.97 0.22
CA GLU A 166 -8.02 18.44 0.68
C GLU A 166 -8.55 19.55 -0.24
N GLY A 167 -9.84 19.51 -0.49
CA GLY A 167 -10.62 20.47 -1.25
C GLY A 167 -11.98 20.70 -0.63
N ASP A 168 -12.93 21.16 -1.44
CA ASP A 168 -14.33 21.24 -1.05
C ASP A 168 -14.93 19.83 -0.95
N PRO A 169 -15.94 19.60 -0.08
CA PRO A 169 -16.65 18.33 -0.02
C PRO A 169 -17.23 17.95 -1.39
N CYS A 170 -17.06 16.68 -1.77
CA CYS A 170 -17.67 16.17 -2.99
C CYS A 170 -19.18 16.01 -2.83
N SER A 171 -19.93 16.17 -3.90
CA SER A 171 -21.38 15.95 -3.91
C SER A 171 -21.79 14.48 -3.88
N VAL A 172 -20.90 13.58 -4.33
CA VAL A 172 -21.09 12.13 -4.37
C VAL A 172 -19.76 11.48 -4.03
N SER A 173 -19.70 10.82 -2.88
CA SER A 173 -18.48 10.16 -2.38
C SER A 173 -18.29 8.77 -2.98
N TYR A 174 -17.15 8.14 -2.67
CA TYR A 174 -16.89 6.75 -3.03
C TYR A 174 -17.89 5.79 -2.34
N GLU A 175 -18.27 6.08 -1.12
CA GLU A 175 -19.27 5.33 -0.36
C GLU A 175 -20.66 5.46 -1.00
N ASP A 176 -21.09 6.70 -1.35
CA ASP A 176 -22.38 6.96 -2.00
C ASP A 176 -22.53 6.19 -3.33
N ARG A 177 -21.44 6.03 -4.06
CA ARG A 177 -21.39 5.26 -5.32
C ARG A 177 -21.30 3.76 -5.12
N GLN A 178 -21.29 3.27 -3.88
CA GLN A 178 -21.05 1.86 -3.55
C GLN A 178 -19.76 1.34 -4.21
N GLY A 179 -18.69 2.10 -4.07
CA GLY A 179 -17.41 1.81 -4.69
C GLY A 179 -16.93 0.38 -4.37
N LYS A 180 -16.53 -0.35 -5.39
CA LYS A 180 -16.25 -1.80 -5.36
C LYS A 180 -15.13 -2.23 -4.38
N TYR A 181 -14.33 -1.29 -3.93
CA TYR A 181 -13.23 -1.51 -2.97
C TYR A 181 -13.48 -0.82 -1.63
N GLN A 182 -14.75 -0.45 -1.32
CA GLN A 182 -15.11 0.08 0.00
C GLN A 182 -14.98 -1.01 1.07
N GLY A 183 -14.40 -0.66 2.22
CA GLY A 183 -14.30 -1.56 3.35
C GLY A 183 -13.35 -2.74 3.14
N GLN A 184 -12.24 -2.56 2.40
CA GLN A 184 -11.25 -3.62 2.23
C GLN A 184 -10.71 -4.09 3.57
N GLU A 185 -10.70 -5.40 3.77
CA GLU A 185 -10.16 -6.07 4.95
C GLU A 185 -8.62 -6.10 4.95
N ALA A 186 -8.01 -6.56 6.06
CA ALA A 186 -6.56 -6.67 6.22
C ALA A 186 -5.96 -7.85 5.43
N GLU A 187 -6.42 -8.05 4.19
CA GLU A 187 -5.97 -9.07 3.25
C GLU A 187 -5.94 -8.52 1.82
N VAL A 188 -5.22 -9.17 0.94
CA VAL A 188 -5.15 -8.79 -0.48
C VAL A 188 -6.51 -8.94 -1.13
N THR A 189 -7.06 -7.80 -1.57
CA THR A 189 -8.29 -7.77 -2.37
C THR A 189 -7.95 -7.91 -3.86
N ILE A 190 -8.53 -8.90 -4.52
CA ILE A 190 -8.33 -9.14 -5.96
C ILE A 190 -9.19 -8.21 -6.82
N ALA A 191 -8.90 -8.15 -8.13
CA ALA A 191 -9.65 -7.33 -9.09
C ALA A 191 -11.14 -7.66 -9.07
N ARG A 192 -11.98 -6.61 -9.02
CA ARG A 192 -13.45 -6.64 -9.05
C ARG A 192 -13.97 -5.71 -10.12
N VAL A 193 -15.16 -5.98 -10.65
CA VAL A 193 -15.89 -5.11 -11.62
C VAL A 193 -17.22 -4.68 -11.03
#